data_43387e0274988a51a52884dee80c6307
#
_entry.id   43387e0274988a51a52884dee80c6307
#
_cell.length_a   1.000
_cell.length_b   1.000
_cell.length_c   1.000
_cell.angle_alpha   90.00
_cell.angle_beta   90.00
_cell.angle_gamma   90.00
#
_symmetry.space_group_name_H-M   'P 1'
#
loop_
_entity.id
_entity.type
_entity.pdbx_description
1 polymer ?
#
loop_
_entity_poly.entity_id
_entity_poly.type
_entity_poly.pdbx_seq_one_letter_code
_entity_poly.pdbx_strand_id
1 'polypeptide(L)'
;GEIENGNELAKKWMPRYSSRNLMVARAIAKAWGMNKQQYGKFIKAKTVENTLSRHNYDDIVFEHVPSLAMIKYFNTFKRHEETSARFEKYLESVQKGEKKMNVSTTNVYDIYKNRHKIDPDLFFSQLEKVQGNWLPIVDTSGSMQDHNDSFGKALSIGHYLAKTSTYMPNNVVSFS
;
A
#
# COMPACT_ATOMS: atom_id res chain seq x y z
N GLY A 1 11.84 -7.11 -21.88
CA GLY A 1 10.66 -6.39 -21.30
C GLY A 1 10.80 -6.20 -19.80
N GLU A 2 9.81 -5.56 -19.13
CA GLU A 2 9.88 -5.23 -17.68
C GLU A 2 10.15 -6.44 -16.77
N ILE A 3 9.69 -7.63 -17.16
CA ILE A 3 9.87 -8.86 -16.37
C ILE A 3 11.31 -9.36 -16.45
N GLU A 4 11.95 -9.24 -17.60
CA GLU A 4 13.35 -9.58 -17.80
C GLU A 4 14.27 -8.65 -17.02
N ASN A 5 13.86 -7.40 -16.82
CA ASN A 5 14.54 -6.41 -16.00
C ASN A 5 14.29 -6.57 -14.48
N GLY A 6 13.70 -7.69 -14.07
CA GLY A 6 13.53 -8.01 -12.64
C GLY A 6 12.34 -7.35 -11.96
N ASN A 7 11.36 -6.83 -12.71
CA ASN A 7 10.15 -6.25 -12.12
C ASN A 7 9.33 -7.32 -11.36
N GLU A 8 9.48 -7.34 -10.05
CA GLU A 8 8.83 -8.32 -9.15
C GLU A 8 7.30 -8.18 -9.15
N LEU A 9 6.79 -6.96 -9.36
CA LEU A 9 5.35 -6.72 -9.42
C LEU A 9 4.75 -7.33 -10.71
N ALA A 10 5.44 -7.22 -11.84
CA ALA A 10 5.03 -7.84 -13.08
C ALA A 10 4.98 -9.37 -12.96
N LYS A 11 5.94 -10.00 -12.26
CA LYS A 11 5.94 -11.44 -11.99
C LYS A 11 4.72 -11.89 -11.21
N LYS A 12 4.16 -11.07 -10.31
CA LYS A 12 2.96 -11.38 -9.53
C LYS A 12 1.75 -11.67 -10.43
N TRP A 13 1.64 -11.00 -11.57
CA TRP A 13 0.52 -11.11 -12.49
C TRP A 13 0.72 -12.11 -13.62
N MET A 14 1.88 -12.75 -13.69
CA MET A 14 2.15 -13.77 -14.70
C MET A 14 1.20 -14.97 -14.57
N PRO A 15 0.69 -15.51 -15.72
CA PRO A 15 -0.15 -16.69 -15.73
C PRO A 15 0.55 -17.88 -15.06
N ARG A 16 -0.16 -18.57 -14.18
CA ARG A 16 0.37 -19.76 -13.50
C ARG A 16 -0.05 -21.04 -14.24
N TYR A 17 0.67 -22.13 -14.00
CA TYR A 17 0.29 -23.47 -14.49
C TYR A 17 -0.95 -24.01 -13.74
N SER A 18 -2.07 -23.29 -13.85
CA SER A 18 -3.38 -23.68 -13.35
C SER A 18 -4.32 -24.03 -14.50
N SER A 19 -5.41 -24.74 -14.25
CA SER A 19 -6.38 -25.15 -15.28
C SER A 19 -6.87 -23.99 -16.15
N ARG A 20 -7.11 -22.82 -15.55
CA ARG A 20 -7.60 -21.62 -16.25
C ARG A 20 -6.57 -21.01 -17.19
N ASN A 21 -5.30 -21.00 -16.82
CA ASN A 21 -4.25 -20.24 -17.53
C ASN A 21 -3.16 -21.17 -18.13
N LEU A 22 -3.41 -22.47 -18.18
CA LEU A 22 -2.40 -23.48 -18.54
C LEU A 22 -1.81 -23.24 -19.92
N MET A 23 -2.65 -22.93 -20.92
CA MET A 23 -2.21 -22.73 -22.31
C MET A 23 -1.29 -21.51 -22.41
N VAL A 24 -1.68 -20.40 -21.78
CA VAL A 24 -0.91 -19.14 -21.81
C VAL A 24 0.42 -19.34 -21.08
N ALA A 25 0.41 -19.94 -19.88
CA ALA A 25 1.63 -20.21 -19.12
C ALA A 25 2.61 -21.12 -19.89
N ARG A 26 2.11 -22.14 -20.60
CA ARG A 26 2.92 -23.02 -21.48
C ARG A 26 3.52 -22.27 -22.65
N ALA A 27 2.73 -21.42 -23.32
CA ALA A 27 3.20 -20.65 -24.47
C ALA A 27 4.33 -19.69 -24.06
N ILE A 28 4.17 -18.98 -22.93
CA ILE A 28 5.18 -18.06 -22.42
C ILE A 28 6.44 -18.83 -21.99
N ALA A 29 6.30 -19.90 -21.23
CA ALA A 29 7.43 -20.73 -20.80
C ALA A 29 8.23 -21.25 -22.00
N LYS A 30 7.53 -21.75 -23.03
CA LYS A 30 8.15 -22.20 -24.28
C LYS A 30 8.89 -21.09 -25.01
N ALA A 31 8.28 -19.90 -25.12
CA ALA A 31 8.90 -18.73 -25.76
C ALA A 31 10.20 -18.29 -25.05
N TRP A 32 10.28 -18.53 -23.72
CA TRP A 32 11.48 -18.21 -22.94
C TRP A 32 12.42 -19.41 -22.73
N GLY A 33 12.19 -20.52 -23.40
CA GLY A 33 13.03 -21.72 -23.28
C GLY A 33 13.00 -22.36 -21.88
N MET A 34 11.95 -22.11 -21.10
CA MET A 34 11.83 -22.60 -19.72
C MET A 34 10.95 -23.83 -19.63
N ASN A 35 11.35 -24.82 -18.84
CA ASN A 35 10.46 -25.90 -18.42
C ASN A 35 9.47 -25.41 -17.33
N LYS A 36 8.48 -26.26 -16.99
CA LYS A 36 7.45 -25.91 -15.98
C LYS A 36 8.03 -25.50 -14.63
N GLN A 37 9.08 -26.19 -14.16
CA GLN A 37 9.70 -25.89 -12.85
C GLN A 37 10.49 -24.59 -12.89
N GLN A 38 11.26 -24.35 -13.96
CA GLN A 38 12.01 -23.11 -14.17
C GLN A 38 11.07 -21.92 -14.27
N TYR A 39 10.01 -22.03 -15.06
CA TYR A 39 8.98 -20.99 -15.17
C TYR A 39 8.32 -20.70 -13.82
N GLY A 40 7.91 -21.74 -13.08
CA GLY A 40 7.31 -21.60 -11.76
C GLY A 40 8.23 -20.91 -10.74
N LYS A 41 9.53 -21.19 -10.77
CA LYS A 41 10.53 -20.49 -9.95
C LYS A 41 10.71 -19.03 -10.39
N PHE A 42 10.77 -18.77 -11.70
CA PHE A 42 10.95 -17.46 -12.28
C PHE A 42 9.81 -16.48 -11.95
N ILE A 43 8.54 -16.91 -12.10
CA ILE A 43 7.36 -16.09 -11.82
C ILE A 43 7.05 -15.95 -10.32
N LYS A 44 7.87 -16.54 -9.45
CA LYS A 44 7.67 -16.45 -8.00
C LYS A 44 8.14 -15.09 -7.53
N ALA A 45 7.22 -14.12 -7.55
CA ALA A 45 7.50 -12.76 -7.10
C ALA A 45 7.97 -12.75 -5.63
N LYS A 46 8.98 -11.95 -5.33
CA LYS A 46 9.40 -11.64 -3.95
C LYS A 46 8.47 -10.61 -3.34
N THR A 47 7.20 -10.97 -3.14
CA THR A 47 6.24 -10.09 -2.47
C THR A 47 6.31 -10.26 -0.96
N VAL A 48 5.91 -9.23 -0.22
CA VAL A 48 5.87 -9.28 1.25
C VAL A 48 5.00 -10.44 1.76
N GLU A 49 3.90 -10.77 1.05
CA GLU A 49 3.03 -11.89 1.39
C GLU A 49 3.75 -13.24 1.31
N ASN A 50 4.57 -13.43 0.26
CA ASN A 50 5.35 -14.66 0.10
C ASN A 50 6.47 -14.76 1.15
N THR A 51 7.05 -13.65 1.52
CA THR A 51 8.09 -13.57 2.56
C THR A 51 7.51 -13.88 3.93
N LEU A 52 6.36 -13.27 4.26
CA LEU A 52 5.63 -13.54 5.51
C LEU A 52 5.14 -14.98 5.62
N SER A 53 4.61 -15.56 4.53
CA SER A 53 4.12 -16.95 4.51
C SER A 53 5.23 -17.99 4.73
N ARG A 54 6.48 -17.61 4.54
CA ARG A 54 7.67 -18.47 4.75
C ARG A 54 8.39 -18.18 6.06
N HIS A 55 7.87 -17.23 6.85
CA HIS A 55 8.53 -16.75 8.08
C HIS A 55 9.95 -16.19 7.86
N ASN A 56 10.26 -15.70 6.64
CA ASN A 56 11.55 -15.10 6.31
C ASN A 56 11.49 -13.59 6.53
N TYR A 57 11.34 -13.17 7.78
CA TYR A 57 11.16 -11.76 8.14
C TYR A 57 12.37 -10.89 7.79
N ASP A 58 13.58 -11.46 7.79
CA ASP A 58 14.82 -10.75 7.50
C ASP A 58 14.93 -10.30 6.05
N ASP A 59 14.28 -11.04 5.13
CA ASP A 59 14.25 -10.71 3.70
C ASP A 59 13.31 -9.53 3.36
N ILE A 60 12.62 -8.95 4.34
CA ILE A 60 11.71 -7.83 4.11
C ILE A 60 12.49 -6.54 3.92
N VAL A 61 12.40 -5.97 2.72
CA VAL A 61 12.90 -4.63 2.39
C VAL A 61 11.70 -3.67 2.40
N PHE A 62 11.55 -2.89 3.47
CA PHE A 62 10.37 -2.06 3.71
C PHE A 62 10.15 -1.00 2.63
N GLU A 63 11.20 -0.48 2.00
CA GLU A 63 11.12 0.46 0.88
C GLU A 63 10.37 -0.12 -0.34
N HIS A 64 10.42 -1.44 -0.50
CA HIS A 64 9.74 -2.13 -1.60
C HIS A 64 8.33 -2.60 -1.23
N VAL A 65 7.93 -2.48 0.04
CA VAL A 65 6.59 -2.87 0.49
C VAL A 65 5.60 -1.75 0.11
N PRO A 66 4.56 -2.04 -0.71
CA PRO A 66 3.51 -1.06 -0.97
C PRO A 66 2.83 -0.64 0.34
N SER A 67 2.51 0.64 0.49
CA SER A 67 1.95 1.18 1.75
C SER A 67 0.62 0.53 2.14
N LEU A 68 -0.21 0.10 1.19
CA LEU A 68 -1.42 -0.67 1.49
C LEU A 68 -1.09 -2.04 2.12
N ALA A 69 -0.07 -2.73 1.62
CA ALA A 69 0.41 -3.97 2.24
C ALA A 69 1.06 -3.70 3.60
N MET A 70 1.76 -2.57 3.73
CA MET A 70 2.33 -2.11 5.01
C MET A 70 1.24 -1.89 6.07
N ILE A 71 0.16 -1.21 5.72
CA ILE A 71 -1.02 -1.03 6.57
C ILE A 71 -1.63 -2.39 6.94
N LYS A 72 -1.82 -3.28 5.96
CA LYS A 72 -2.40 -4.61 6.16
C LYS A 72 -1.60 -5.45 7.15
N TYR A 73 -0.28 -5.46 7.01
CA TYR A 73 0.62 -6.31 7.81
C TYR A 73 1.31 -5.57 8.96
N PHE A 74 0.87 -4.35 9.29
CA PHE A 74 1.46 -3.50 10.31
C PHE A 74 1.67 -4.24 11.65
N ASN A 75 0.62 -4.87 12.17
CA ASN A 75 0.70 -5.64 13.43
C ASN A 75 1.58 -6.89 13.29
N THR A 76 1.68 -7.47 12.09
CA THR A 76 2.56 -8.62 11.85
C THR A 76 4.02 -8.20 11.94
N PHE A 77 4.37 -7.05 11.36
CA PHE A 77 5.73 -6.50 11.45
C PHE A 77 6.12 -6.15 12.90
N LYS A 78 5.17 -5.67 13.70
CA LYS A 78 5.42 -5.33 15.12
C LYS A 78 5.46 -6.54 16.07
N ARG A 79 5.06 -7.72 15.61
CA ARG A 79 4.98 -8.90 16.47
C ARG A 79 6.34 -9.56 16.74
N HIS A 80 7.28 -9.42 15.81
CA HIS A 80 8.62 -10.00 15.89
C HIS A 80 9.62 -8.90 16.23
N GLU A 81 10.37 -9.05 17.31
CA GLU A 81 11.23 -8.00 17.89
C GLU A 81 12.20 -7.39 16.88
N GLU A 82 12.99 -8.23 16.20
CA GLU A 82 13.97 -7.75 15.19
C GLU A 82 13.31 -7.06 14.00
N THR A 83 12.18 -7.62 13.52
CA THR A 83 11.40 -7.02 12.43
C THR A 83 10.77 -5.70 12.86
N SER A 84 10.26 -5.62 14.10
CA SER A 84 9.70 -4.42 14.69
C SER A 84 10.74 -3.30 14.75
N ALA A 85 11.93 -3.58 15.27
CA ALA A 85 13.02 -2.59 15.36
C ALA A 85 13.40 -2.05 13.97
N ARG A 86 13.53 -2.93 12.97
CA ARG A 86 13.82 -2.53 11.57
C ARG A 86 12.69 -1.72 10.96
N PHE A 87 11.45 -2.09 11.25
CA PHE A 87 10.26 -1.41 10.76
C PHE A 87 10.13 -0.01 11.37
N GLU A 88 10.31 0.13 12.68
CA GLU A 88 10.29 1.42 13.37
C GLU A 88 11.38 2.36 12.84
N LYS A 89 12.60 1.85 12.69
CA LYS A 89 13.71 2.62 12.08
C LYS A 89 13.38 3.07 10.66
N TYR A 90 12.69 2.25 9.88
CA TYR A 90 12.23 2.63 8.55
C TYR A 90 11.19 3.76 8.62
N LEU A 91 10.18 3.65 9.49
CA LEU A 91 9.15 4.69 9.66
C LEU A 91 9.76 6.02 10.14
N GLU A 92 10.73 6.00 11.04
CA GLU A 92 11.49 7.17 11.46
C GLU A 92 12.25 7.82 10.29
N SER A 93 12.90 7.01 9.44
CA SER A 93 13.60 7.51 8.25
C SER A 93 12.63 8.18 7.27
N VAL A 94 11.41 7.64 7.13
CA VAL A 94 10.36 8.25 6.32
C VAL A 94 9.88 9.57 6.94
N GLN A 95 9.70 9.61 8.26
CA GLN A 95 9.29 10.82 8.98
C GLN A 95 10.33 11.94 8.86
N LYS A 96 11.61 11.59 8.86
CA LYS A 96 12.73 12.53 8.65
C LYS A 96 12.89 12.95 7.17
N GLY A 97 12.14 12.35 6.25
CA GLY A 97 12.26 12.60 4.80
C GLY A 97 13.48 11.96 4.13
N GLU A 98 14.22 11.09 4.84
CA GLU A 98 15.39 10.38 4.30
C GLU A 98 14.98 9.26 3.34
N LYS A 99 13.80 8.68 3.55
CA LYS A 99 13.19 7.63 2.73
C LYS A 99 11.75 7.98 2.34
N LYS A 100 11.28 7.36 1.26
CA LYS A 100 9.89 7.50 0.79
C LYS A 100 9.14 6.19 0.90
N MET A 101 7.84 6.26 1.18
CA MET A 101 6.96 5.11 1.07
C MET A 101 6.48 4.90 -0.37
N ASN A 102 6.27 3.66 -0.75
CA ASN A 102 5.59 3.34 -2.00
C ASN A 102 4.07 3.46 -1.82
N VAL A 103 3.52 4.64 -2.09
CA VAL A 103 2.09 4.98 -1.90
C VAL A 103 1.23 4.76 -3.13
N SER A 104 1.79 4.22 -4.21
CA SER A 104 1.11 4.08 -5.52
C SER A 104 -0.23 3.33 -5.49
N THR A 105 -0.48 2.53 -4.47
CA THR A 105 -1.69 1.70 -4.32
C THR A 105 -2.58 2.13 -3.15
N THR A 106 -2.23 3.20 -2.44
CA THR A 106 -2.93 3.64 -1.22
C THR A 106 -3.71 4.91 -1.49
N ASN A 107 -4.94 4.97 -1.03
CA ASN A 107 -5.78 6.15 -1.07
C ASN A 107 -6.03 6.71 0.34
N VAL A 108 -6.57 7.93 0.40
CA VAL A 108 -6.83 8.63 1.67
C VAL A 108 -7.78 7.87 2.59
N TYR A 109 -8.75 7.16 2.03
CA TYR A 109 -9.71 6.38 2.81
C TYR A 109 -9.06 5.15 3.45
N ASP A 110 -8.14 4.46 2.76
CA ASP A 110 -7.41 3.33 3.34
C ASP A 110 -6.60 3.75 4.58
N ILE A 111 -5.96 4.92 4.52
CA ILE A 111 -5.23 5.51 5.65
C ILE A 111 -6.19 5.82 6.79
N TYR A 112 -7.27 6.55 6.51
CA TYR A 112 -8.25 6.96 7.50
C TYR A 112 -8.93 5.75 8.18
N LYS A 113 -9.33 4.75 7.44
CA LYS A 113 -9.94 3.52 7.96
C LYS A 113 -9.03 2.78 8.93
N ASN A 114 -7.72 2.87 8.74
CA ASN A 114 -6.73 2.20 9.58
C ASN A 114 -6.05 3.13 10.61
N ARG A 115 -6.55 4.37 10.81
CA ARG A 115 -5.97 5.39 11.71
C ARG A 115 -5.75 4.95 13.15
N HIS A 116 -6.45 3.91 13.59
CA HIS A 116 -6.32 3.35 14.94
C HIS A 116 -5.07 2.49 15.13
N LYS A 117 -4.40 2.08 14.06
CA LYS A 117 -3.21 1.21 14.12
C LYS A 117 -1.97 1.80 13.46
N ILE A 118 -2.12 2.82 12.63
CA ILE A 118 -1.02 3.51 11.96
C ILE A 118 -1.03 4.99 12.35
N ASP A 119 0.07 5.70 12.12
CA ASP A 119 0.09 7.16 12.15
C ASP A 119 -0.44 7.71 10.80
N PRO A 120 -1.68 8.24 10.74
CA PRO A 120 -2.25 8.73 9.49
C PRO A 120 -1.46 9.90 8.91
N ASP A 121 -0.87 10.74 9.76
CA ASP A 121 -0.15 11.93 9.33
C ASP A 121 1.12 11.57 8.56
N LEU A 122 1.83 10.56 9.02
CA LEU A 122 2.99 10.03 8.32
C LEU A 122 2.59 9.53 6.91
N PHE A 123 1.51 8.76 6.80
CA PHE A 123 1.04 8.23 5.52
C PHE A 123 0.48 9.32 4.61
N PHE A 124 -0.30 10.27 5.13
CA PHE A 124 -0.79 11.41 4.35
C PHE A 124 0.34 12.27 3.80
N SER A 125 1.42 12.45 4.56
CA SER A 125 2.58 13.23 4.12
C SER A 125 3.27 12.65 2.87
N GLN A 126 3.08 11.37 2.60
CA GLN A 126 3.67 10.66 1.47
C GLN A 126 2.79 10.70 0.21
N LEU A 127 1.50 11.04 0.33
CA LEU A 127 0.62 11.21 -0.82
C LEU A 127 0.97 12.50 -1.58
N GLU A 128 0.58 12.54 -2.85
CA GLU A 128 0.71 13.75 -3.66
C GLU A 128 -0.11 14.89 -3.05
N LYS A 129 0.55 16.02 -2.77
CA LYS A 129 -0.12 17.16 -2.15
C LYS A 129 -1.04 17.86 -3.15
N VAL A 130 -2.31 17.99 -2.79
CA VAL A 130 -3.27 18.81 -3.53
C VAL A 130 -2.96 20.28 -3.21
N GLN A 131 -2.41 21.01 -4.20
CA GLN A 131 -2.09 22.42 -4.02
C GLN A 131 -3.36 23.27 -4.05
N GLY A 132 -3.47 24.19 -3.11
CA GLY A 132 -4.56 25.16 -3.07
C GLY A 132 -4.92 25.62 -1.66
N ASN A 133 -5.85 26.60 -1.63
CA ASN A 133 -6.42 27.14 -0.40
C ASN A 133 -7.78 26.48 -0.19
N TRP A 134 -7.83 25.43 0.58
CA TRP A 134 -9.01 24.61 0.79
C TRP A 134 -9.59 24.86 2.19
N LEU A 135 -10.90 25.02 2.27
CA LEU A 135 -11.69 24.80 3.48
C LEU A 135 -12.69 23.69 3.18
N PRO A 136 -12.37 22.44 3.52
CA PRO A 136 -13.27 21.32 3.25
C PRO A 136 -14.57 21.47 4.05
N ILE A 137 -15.69 21.28 3.37
CA ILE A 137 -17.01 21.21 3.98
C ILE A 137 -17.52 19.78 3.80
N VAL A 138 -17.72 19.08 4.91
CA VAL A 138 -18.06 17.65 4.92
C VAL A 138 -19.48 17.46 5.41
N ASP A 139 -20.28 16.77 4.63
CA ASP A 139 -21.60 16.29 5.03
C ASP A 139 -21.46 15.16 6.04
N THR A 140 -22.00 15.37 7.25
CA THR A 140 -22.03 14.41 8.35
C THR A 140 -23.44 13.95 8.71
N SER A 141 -24.42 14.22 7.84
CA SER A 141 -25.83 13.84 8.04
C SER A 141 -26.01 12.32 8.13
N GLY A 142 -27.14 11.92 8.72
CA GLY A 142 -27.45 10.50 8.93
C GLY A 142 -27.52 9.68 7.63
N SER A 143 -27.86 10.30 6.49
CA SER A 143 -27.87 9.65 5.17
C SER A 143 -26.47 9.19 4.70
N MET A 144 -25.40 9.76 5.26
CA MET A 144 -24.02 9.35 4.96
C MET A 144 -23.63 8.04 5.65
N GLN A 145 -24.43 7.54 6.58
CA GLN A 145 -24.19 6.27 7.30
C GLN A 145 -24.76 5.10 6.46
N ASP A 146 -24.13 4.84 5.33
CA ASP A 146 -24.50 3.77 4.42
C ASP A 146 -23.54 2.57 4.50
N HIS A 147 -23.91 1.47 3.84
CA HIS A 147 -23.08 0.26 3.76
C HIS A 147 -21.72 0.48 3.07
N ASN A 148 -21.60 1.54 2.28
CA ASN A 148 -20.37 1.89 1.55
C ASN A 148 -19.42 2.77 2.36
N ASP A 149 -19.76 3.09 3.62
CA ASP A 149 -19.01 3.98 4.49
C ASP A 149 -18.73 5.36 3.85
N SER A 150 -19.79 5.95 3.27
CA SER A 150 -19.73 7.27 2.63
C SER A 150 -19.25 8.34 3.61
N PHE A 151 -19.69 8.26 4.87
CA PHE A 151 -19.23 9.11 5.96
C PHE A 151 -17.72 9.05 6.17
N GLY A 152 -17.14 7.85 6.30
CA GLY A 152 -15.69 7.68 6.48
C GLY A 152 -14.89 8.15 5.27
N LYS A 153 -15.41 7.95 4.06
CA LYS A 153 -14.78 8.44 2.83
C LYS A 153 -14.77 9.98 2.78
N ALA A 154 -15.91 10.62 3.08
CA ALA A 154 -16.03 12.08 3.10
C ALA A 154 -15.09 12.69 4.14
N LEU A 155 -15.08 12.16 5.36
CA LEU A 155 -14.16 12.60 6.40
C LEU A 155 -12.70 12.42 6.02
N SER A 156 -12.33 11.30 5.39
CA SER A 156 -10.95 11.03 5.00
C SER A 156 -10.45 12.07 3.99
N ILE A 157 -11.27 12.40 2.99
CA ILE A 157 -10.94 13.43 2.00
C ILE A 157 -10.87 14.81 2.66
N GLY A 158 -11.85 15.15 3.51
CA GLY A 158 -11.87 16.41 4.24
C GLY A 158 -10.61 16.62 5.09
N HIS A 159 -10.21 15.61 5.86
CA HIS A 159 -8.98 15.65 6.65
C HIS A 159 -7.73 15.82 5.78
N TYR A 160 -7.64 15.07 4.68
CA TYR A 160 -6.50 15.18 3.77
C TYR A 160 -6.38 16.57 3.14
N LEU A 161 -7.50 17.12 2.64
CA LEU A 161 -7.53 18.48 2.07
C LEU A 161 -7.20 19.56 3.12
N ALA A 162 -7.73 19.41 4.35
CA ALA A 162 -7.40 20.33 5.44
C ALA A 162 -5.89 20.34 5.77
N LYS A 163 -5.24 19.17 5.74
CA LYS A 163 -3.79 19.06 5.97
C LYS A 163 -2.95 19.63 4.84
N THR A 164 -3.45 19.66 3.63
CA THR A 164 -2.74 20.19 2.46
C THR A 164 -3.05 21.67 2.20
N SER A 165 -4.06 22.25 2.88
CA SER A 165 -4.44 23.65 2.74
C SER A 165 -3.39 24.59 3.34
N THR A 166 -3.12 25.67 2.64
CA THR A 166 -2.24 26.76 3.11
C THR A 166 -3.01 27.89 3.78
N TYR A 167 -4.32 28.03 3.49
CA TYR A 167 -5.14 29.12 4.00
C TYR A 167 -5.65 28.87 5.42
N MET A 168 -6.27 27.72 5.64
CA MET A 168 -6.78 27.27 6.95
C MET A 168 -6.32 25.84 7.22
N PRO A 169 -5.04 25.63 7.53
CA PRO A 169 -4.52 24.28 7.75
C PRO A 169 -5.22 23.61 8.94
N ASN A 170 -5.50 22.32 8.78
CA ASN A 170 -6.15 21.47 9.79
C ASN A 170 -7.59 21.87 10.17
N ASN A 171 -8.27 22.68 9.35
CA ASN A 171 -9.67 23.04 9.58
C ASN A 171 -10.60 22.30 8.62
N VAL A 172 -11.66 21.74 9.17
CA VAL A 172 -12.76 21.11 8.44
C VAL A 172 -14.07 21.67 9.00
N VAL A 173 -14.98 22.07 8.13
CA VAL A 173 -16.35 22.42 8.49
C VAL A 173 -17.23 21.20 8.26
N SER A 174 -18.15 20.91 9.15
CA SER A 174 -19.15 19.86 8.98
C SER A 174 -20.55 20.41 9.18
N PHE A 175 -21.52 19.80 8.52
CA PHE A 175 -22.94 20.04 8.74
C PHE A 175 -23.68 18.69 8.82
N SER A 176 -24.81 18.68 9.51
CA SER A 176 -25.68 17.52 9.71
C SER A 176 -27.14 17.92 9.63
#